data_4dba0da3b718638e300616d79157e9fe
#
_entry.id   4dba0da3b718638e300616d79157e9fe
#
_cell.length_a   1.000
_cell.length_b   1.000
_cell.length_c   1.000
_cell.angle_alpha   90.00
_cell.angle_beta   90.00
_cell.angle_gamma   90.00
#
_symmetry.space_group_name_H-M   'P 1'
#
loop_
_entity.id
_entity.type
_entity.pdbx_description
1 polymer ?
#
loop_
_entity_poly.entity_id
_entity_poly.type
_entity_poly.pdbx_seq_one_letter_code
_entity_poly.pdbx_strand_id
1 'polypeptide(L)'
;MNAGPIKDLGRTFDRVADAYDEGRPGYPDEVYRALGEVSGVDLDGATVVDVGAGTGIMTRGLRARGARVVAVDPGEPMLAHLVSRSRADEQAGGGEGAPVAAVLADGNVLPLAGETAQLVMYAQSWHWLDPVLSIDEARRVLRPGGAIAGCWNFHHASQAEWLAAYEARLAEAVPTYWGPAVEEWSVPPIASAFEVVEERWIPWTRLVGIEHFLLDLRSHSYMAALSKERADELVDRQRVELRAAFPEGVLSVPMRVYLAVGR
;
A
#
# COMPACT_ATOMS: atom_id res chain seq x y z
N MET A 1 17.01 -16.34 -5.19
CA MET A 1 16.78 -15.32 -6.23
C MET A 1 17.34 -14.00 -5.75
N ASN A 2 18.14 -13.30 -6.57
CA ASN A 2 18.89 -12.10 -6.17
C ASN A 2 17.96 -10.92 -5.82
N ALA A 3 17.93 -10.53 -4.57
CA ALA A 3 17.18 -9.36 -4.06
C ALA A 3 17.89 -8.00 -4.34
N GLY A 4 18.94 -7.98 -5.14
CA GLY A 4 19.79 -6.80 -5.34
C GLY A 4 19.14 -5.61 -6.07
N PRO A 5 18.36 -5.77 -7.15
CA PRO A 5 17.78 -4.64 -7.87
C PRO A 5 16.52 -4.03 -7.22
N ILE A 6 15.83 -4.78 -6.37
CA ILE A 6 14.51 -4.36 -5.83
C ILE A 6 14.66 -3.35 -4.69
N LYS A 7 15.70 -3.50 -3.84
CA LYS A 7 15.92 -2.60 -2.69
C LYS A 7 16.22 -1.14 -3.07
N ASP A 8 16.84 -0.90 -4.24
CA ASP A 8 17.14 0.47 -4.71
C ASP A 8 15.91 1.20 -5.29
N LEU A 9 14.89 0.46 -5.74
CA LEU A 9 13.65 1.04 -6.26
C LEU A 9 12.79 1.68 -5.16
N GLY A 10 12.84 1.17 -3.91
CA GLY A 10 12.11 1.75 -2.77
C GLY A 10 12.48 3.21 -2.49
N ARG A 11 13.76 3.58 -2.67
CA ARG A 11 14.24 4.96 -2.48
C ARG A 11 13.85 5.93 -3.60
N THR A 12 13.30 5.44 -4.69
CA THR A 12 12.86 6.27 -5.81
C THR A 12 11.56 7.02 -5.48
N PHE A 13 10.78 6.52 -4.51
CA PHE A 13 9.53 7.13 -4.06
C PHE A 13 9.72 8.47 -3.34
N ASP A 14 10.90 8.71 -2.75
CA ASP A 14 11.22 9.97 -2.05
C ASP A 14 11.09 11.22 -2.94
N ARG A 15 11.19 11.06 -4.27
CA ARG A 15 11.14 12.18 -5.23
C ARG A 15 9.72 12.50 -5.71
N VAL A 16 8.76 11.68 -5.37
CA VAL A 16 7.38 11.75 -5.90
C VAL A 16 6.31 11.65 -4.81
N ALA A 17 6.65 11.97 -3.55
CA ALA A 17 5.76 11.78 -2.41
C ALA A 17 4.38 12.45 -2.60
N ASP A 18 4.33 13.70 -3.09
CA ASP A 18 3.08 14.42 -3.33
C ASP A 18 2.25 13.76 -4.43
N ALA A 19 2.87 13.44 -5.57
CA ALA A 19 2.21 12.76 -6.67
C ALA A 19 1.80 11.32 -6.30
N TYR A 20 2.56 10.68 -5.42
CA TYR A 20 2.26 9.35 -4.89
C TYR A 20 0.99 9.39 -4.02
N ASP A 21 0.91 10.28 -3.04
CA ASP A 21 -0.25 10.39 -2.14
C ASP A 21 -1.51 10.81 -2.90
N GLU A 22 -1.37 11.73 -3.84
CA GLU A 22 -2.48 12.18 -4.68
C GLU A 22 -2.95 11.09 -5.65
N GLY A 23 -2.03 10.39 -6.31
CA GLY A 23 -2.36 9.41 -7.34
C GLY A 23 -2.88 8.08 -6.78
N ARG A 24 -2.30 7.59 -5.69
CA ARG A 24 -2.58 6.24 -5.18
C ARG A 24 -3.99 6.05 -4.63
N PRO A 25 -4.61 4.89 -4.90
CA PRO A 25 -5.91 4.55 -4.30
C PRO A 25 -5.79 4.36 -2.78
N GLY A 26 -6.79 4.83 -2.04
CA GLY A 26 -6.99 4.45 -0.66
C GLY A 26 -7.48 3.01 -0.53
N TYR A 27 -7.91 2.65 0.68
CA TYR A 27 -8.51 1.36 0.97
C TYR A 27 -9.99 1.56 1.33
N PRO A 28 -10.89 0.68 0.86
CA PRO A 28 -12.30 0.74 1.23
C PRO A 28 -12.51 0.33 2.71
N ASP A 29 -13.61 0.76 3.31
CA ASP A 29 -13.95 0.49 4.70
C ASP A 29 -13.98 -1.00 5.04
N GLU A 30 -14.34 -1.83 4.08
CA GLU A 30 -14.36 -3.29 4.17
C GLU A 30 -12.99 -3.88 4.55
N VAL A 31 -11.90 -3.27 4.11
CA VAL A 31 -10.53 -3.73 4.44
C VAL A 31 -10.28 -3.59 5.94
N TYR A 32 -10.62 -2.46 6.52
CA TYR A 32 -10.41 -2.20 7.94
C TYR A 32 -11.34 -3.03 8.81
N ARG A 33 -12.59 -3.22 8.35
CA ARG A 33 -13.55 -4.10 9.02
C ARG A 33 -13.05 -5.55 9.02
N ALA A 34 -12.65 -6.07 7.85
CA ALA A 34 -12.08 -7.40 7.70
C ALA A 34 -10.79 -7.57 8.54
N LEU A 35 -9.95 -6.53 8.57
CA LEU A 35 -8.74 -6.52 9.40
C LEU A 35 -9.09 -6.72 10.89
N GLY A 36 -10.04 -5.98 11.43
CA GLY A 36 -10.49 -6.15 12.82
C GLY A 36 -11.11 -7.52 13.09
N GLU A 37 -12.00 -7.96 12.20
CA GLU A 37 -12.67 -9.29 12.31
C GLU A 37 -11.67 -10.46 12.32
N VAL A 38 -10.75 -10.48 11.37
CA VAL A 38 -9.81 -11.60 11.18
C VAL A 38 -8.69 -11.56 12.20
N SER A 39 -8.13 -10.38 12.49
CA SER A 39 -7.07 -10.25 13.51
C SER A 39 -7.60 -10.44 14.94
N GLY A 40 -8.90 -10.25 15.16
CA GLY A 40 -9.49 -10.17 16.50
C GLY A 40 -9.06 -8.94 17.29
N VAL A 41 -8.45 -7.95 16.63
CA VAL A 41 -8.02 -6.68 17.23
C VAL A 41 -9.09 -5.63 17.03
N ASP A 42 -9.64 -5.10 18.12
CA ASP A 42 -10.43 -3.88 18.06
C ASP A 42 -9.48 -2.72 17.71
N LEU A 43 -9.71 -2.10 16.57
CA LEU A 43 -8.86 -1.00 16.11
C LEU A 43 -8.97 0.24 16.99
N ASP A 44 -10.13 0.46 17.63
CA ASP A 44 -10.31 1.59 18.54
C ASP A 44 -9.42 1.42 19.79
N GLY A 45 -8.53 2.39 19.99
CA GLY A 45 -7.53 2.38 21.07
C GLY A 45 -6.37 1.39 20.88
N ALA A 46 -6.36 0.55 19.83
CA ALA A 46 -5.24 -0.36 19.58
C ALA A 46 -3.97 0.40 19.19
N THR A 47 -2.82 -0.11 19.62
CA THR A 47 -1.53 0.32 19.10
C THR A 47 -1.20 -0.52 17.86
N VAL A 48 -1.09 0.15 16.73
CA VAL A 48 -0.77 -0.46 15.43
C VAL A 48 0.58 0.08 14.94
N VAL A 49 1.47 -0.81 14.53
CA VAL A 49 2.71 -0.44 13.82
C VAL A 49 2.45 -0.61 12.32
N ASP A 50 2.47 0.50 11.58
CA ASP A 50 2.34 0.52 10.12
C ASP A 50 3.74 0.58 9.52
N VAL A 51 4.22 -0.55 8.97
CA VAL A 51 5.59 -0.73 8.49
C VAL A 51 5.67 -0.50 6.98
N GLY A 52 6.53 0.42 6.56
CA GLY A 52 6.54 0.95 5.21
C GLY A 52 5.33 1.85 4.97
N ALA A 53 5.07 2.74 5.93
CA ALA A 53 3.88 3.58 5.96
C ALA A 53 3.79 4.57 4.79
N GLY A 54 4.92 4.91 4.15
CA GLY A 54 4.98 5.83 3.03
C GLY A 54 4.37 7.19 3.39
N THR A 55 3.48 7.68 2.53
CA THR A 55 2.73 8.93 2.75
C THR A 55 1.56 8.79 3.72
N GLY A 56 1.33 7.59 4.29
CA GLY A 56 0.37 7.34 5.36
C GLY A 56 -1.05 7.00 4.90
N ILE A 57 -1.25 6.47 3.72
CA ILE A 57 -2.58 6.08 3.22
C ILE A 57 -3.27 5.09 4.17
N MET A 58 -2.58 4.02 4.57
CA MET A 58 -3.09 3.05 5.55
C MET A 58 -3.16 3.67 6.95
N THR A 59 -2.12 4.38 7.36
CA THR A 59 -2.05 5.10 8.64
C THR A 59 -3.27 5.97 8.89
N ARG A 60 -3.68 6.79 7.91
CA ARG A 60 -4.87 7.67 8.03
C ARG A 60 -6.15 6.86 8.24
N GLY A 61 -6.32 5.78 7.49
CA GLY A 61 -7.50 4.93 7.63
C GLY A 61 -7.59 4.20 8.97
N LEU A 62 -6.46 3.75 9.53
CA LEU A 62 -6.38 3.15 10.87
C LEU A 62 -6.70 4.18 11.96
N ARG A 63 -6.12 5.39 11.85
CA ARG A 63 -6.38 6.48 12.79
C ARG A 63 -7.85 6.94 12.79
N ALA A 64 -8.48 7.00 11.62
CA ALA A 64 -9.90 7.32 11.49
C ALA A 64 -10.81 6.31 12.22
N ARG A 65 -10.26 5.17 12.63
CA ARG A 65 -10.93 4.11 13.42
C ARG A 65 -10.45 4.03 14.86
N GLY A 66 -9.82 5.10 15.35
CA GLY A 66 -9.37 5.20 16.73
C GLY A 66 -8.02 4.55 17.04
N ALA A 67 -7.33 3.96 16.06
CA ALA A 67 -6.04 3.35 16.32
C ALA A 67 -4.94 4.37 16.64
N ARG A 68 -4.08 4.03 17.59
CA ARG A 68 -2.81 4.74 17.86
C ARG A 68 -1.74 4.16 16.94
N VAL A 69 -1.38 4.89 15.90
CA VAL A 69 -0.48 4.38 14.87
C VAL A 69 0.95 4.87 15.08
N VAL A 70 1.89 3.93 15.07
CA VAL A 70 3.32 4.17 14.92
C VAL A 70 3.66 3.86 13.46
N ALA A 71 3.89 4.91 12.67
CA ALA A 71 4.22 4.82 11.26
C ALA A 71 5.74 4.72 11.09
N VAL A 72 6.22 3.63 10.50
CA VAL A 72 7.64 3.37 10.28
C VAL A 72 7.92 3.36 8.78
N ASP A 73 8.89 4.15 8.33
CA ASP A 73 9.33 4.15 6.93
C ASP A 73 10.81 4.58 6.83
N PRO A 74 11.60 4.04 5.90
CA PRO A 74 12.98 4.48 5.69
C PRO A 74 13.11 5.78 4.89
N GLY A 75 12.03 6.27 4.26
CA GLY A 75 11.99 7.48 3.45
C GLY A 75 11.62 8.72 4.26
N GLU A 76 12.59 9.59 4.55
CA GLU A 76 12.35 10.84 5.27
C GLU A 76 11.31 11.74 4.56
N PRO A 77 11.33 11.96 3.23
CA PRO A 77 10.32 12.75 2.53
C PRO A 77 8.92 12.16 2.64
N MET A 78 8.78 10.83 2.62
CA MET A 78 7.51 10.13 2.81
C MET A 78 6.93 10.40 4.19
N LEU A 79 7.72 10.24 5.24
CA LEU A 79 7.30 10.52 6.62
C LEU A 79 6.99 12.00 6.84
N ALA A 80 7.75 12.91 6.24
CA ALA A 80 7.48 14.36 6.32
C ALA A 80 6.10 14.68 5.70
N HIS A 81 5.78 14.09 4.55
CA HIS A 81 4.46 14.21 3.93
C HIS A 81 3.36 13.63 4.84
N LEU A 82 3.55 12.41 5.35
CA LEU A 82 2.62 11.75 6.28
C LEU A 82 2.30 12.65 7.49
N VAL A 83 3.32 13.21 8.14
CA VAL A 83 3.14 14.09 9.31
C VAL A 83 2.41 15.38 8.94
N SER A 84 2.76 15.98 7.79
CA SER A 84 2.10 17.20 7.30
C SER A 84 0.61 16.97 7.04
N ARG A 85 0.26 15.89 6.35
CA ARG A 85 -1.14 15.51 6.06
C ARG A 85 -1.90 15.20 7.34
N SER A 86 -1.32 14.43 8.25
CA SER A 86 -1.96 14.10 9.54
C SER A 86 -2.30 15.33 10.36
N ARG A 87 -1.42 16.34 10.40
CA ARG A 87 -1.68 17.62 11.06
C ARG A 87 -2.78 18.42 10.38
N ALA A 88 -2.84 18.41 9.05
CA ALA A 88 -3.88 19.10 8.30
C ALA A 88 -5.26 18.47 8.59
N ASP A 89 -5.34 17.14 8.63
CA ASP A 89 -6.57 16.42 8.95
C ASP A 89 -7.05 16.72 10.39
N GLU A 90 -6.15 16.79 11.36
CA GLU A 90 -6.44 17.19 12.75
C GLU A 90 -6.99 18.61 12.83
N GLN A 91 -6.38 19.57 12.12
CA GLN A 91 -6.82 20.97 12.09
C GLN A 91 -8.19 21.15 11.42
N ALA A 92 -8.52 20.28 10.45
CA ALA A 92 -9.81 20.27 9.76
C ALA A 92 -10.94 19.61 10.58
N GLY A 93 -10.68 19.19 11.83
CA GLY A 93 -11.64 18.51 12.69
C GLY A 93 -11.80 17.02 12.37
N GLY A 94 -10.89 16.47 11.63
CA GLY A 94 -10.89 15.07 11.15
C GLY A 94 -10.32 14.07 12.16
N GLY A 95 -10.70 14.17 13.45
CA GLY A 95 -10.41 13.14 14.44
C GLY A 95 -9.77 13.63 15.71
N GLU A 96 -10.34 13.26 16.85
CA GLU A 96 -9.79 13.44 18.20
C GLU A 96 -8.67 12.41 18.53
N GLY A 97 -7.96 11.89 17.52
CA GLY A 97 -6.92 10.86 17.70
C GLY A 97 -5.60 11.44 18.22
N ALA A 98 -4.85 10.63 18.97
CA ALA A 98 -3.47 10.98 19.35
C ALA A 98 -2.62 11.28 18.09
N PRO A 99 -1.65 12.22 18.16
CA PRO A 99 -0.75 12.51 17.05
C PRO A 99 -0.09 11.23 16.52
N VAL A 100 0.10 11.15 15.20
CA VAL A 100 0.82 10.01 14.60
C VAL A 100 2.28 10.04 15.07
N ALA A 101 2.78 8.92 15.55
CA ALA A 101 4.19 8.74 15.83
C ALA A 101 4.89 8.27 14.53
N ALA A 102 5.69 9.16 13.92
CA ALA A 102 6.47 8.84 12.73
C ALA A 102 7.91 8.47 13.12
N VAL A 103 8.39 7.34 12.63
CA VAL A 103 9.69 6.77 12.97
C VAL A 103 10.47 6.48 11.70
N LEU A 104 11.59 7.16 11.52
CA LEU A 104 12.51 6.94 10.40
C LEU A 104 13.36 5.68 10.70
N ALA A 105 13.00 4.55 10.09
CA ALA A 105 13.71 3.29 10.30
C ALA A 105 13.47 2.29 9.18
N ASP A 106 14.36 1.28 9.09
CA ASP A 106 14.17 0.09 8.26
C ASP A 106 13.15 -0.85 8.93
N GLY A 107 12.16 -1.33 8.16
CA GLY A 107 11.15 -2.28 8.65
C GLY A 107 11.72 -3.67 9.02
N ASN A 108 12.98 -3.95 8.68
CA ASN A 108 13.71 -5.14 9.10
C ASN A 108 14.33 -5.00 10.51
N VAL A 109 14.38 -3.78 11.06
CA VAL A 109 14.94 -3.50 12.39
C VAL A 109 14.13 -2.36 13.02
N LEU A 110 13.09 -2.71 13.77
CA LEU A 110 12.19 -1.74 14.36
C LEU A 110 12.76 -1.16 15.66
N PRO A 111 12.95 0.17 15.78
CA PRO A 111 13.46 0.80 17.01
C PRO A 111 12.34 0.95 18.05
N LEU A 112 11.58 -0.11 18.27
CA LEU A 112 10.46 -0.16 19.19
C LEU A 112 10.73 -1.19 20.30
N ALA A 113 10.21 -0.96 21.49
CA ALA A 113 10.28 -1.96 22.55
C ALA A 113 9.45 -3.20 22.18
N GLY A 114 9.81 -4.35 22.75
CA GLY A 114 9.01 -5.56 22.62
C GLY A 114 7.63 -5.42 23.24
N GLU A 115 6.69 -6.21 22.76
CA GLU A 115 5.31 -6.31 23.29
C GLU A 115 4.56 -4.97 23.36
N THR A 116 4.75 -4.09 22.37
CA THR A 116 4.13 -2.76 22.33
C THR A 116 2.85 -2.72 21.48
N ALA A 117 2.76 -3.54 20.43
CA ALA A 117 1.70 -3.47 19.44
C ALA A 117 0.68 -4.60 19.56
N GLN A 118 -0.59 -4.30 19.31
CA GLN A 118 -1.63 -5.30 19.08
C GLN A 118 -1.65 -5.78 17.63
N LEU A 119 -1.20 -4.95 16.69
CA LEU A 119 -1.17 -5.26 15.27
C LEU A 119 0.09 -4.68 14.62
N VAL A 120 0.74 -5.49 13.80
CA VAL A 120 1.77 -5.03 12.86
C VAL A 120 1.19 -5.14 11.45
N MET A 121 1.14 -4.02 10.73
CA MET A 121 0.53 -3.88 9.42
C MET A 121 1.58 -3.59 8.35
N TYR A 122 1.50 -4.29 7.23
CA TYR A 122 2.28 -4.08 6.02
C TYR A 122 1.36 -3.80 4.83
N ALA A 123 1.14 -2.53 4.52
CA ALA A 123 0.29 -2.13 3.40
C ALA A 123 1.13 -1.79 2.18
N GLN A 124 1.12 -2.64 1.15
CA GLN A 124 1.94 -2.48 -0.07
C GLN A 124 3.46 -2.43 0.20
N SER A 125 3.95 -2.92 1.31
CA SER A 125 5.32 -2.68 1.75
C SER A 125 6.16 -3.94 1.97
N TRP A 126 5.55 -5.04 2.41
CA TRP A 126 6.30 -6.20 2.89
C TRP A 126 7.21 -6.86 1.84
N HIS A 127 6.87 -6.79 0.57
CA HIS A 127 7.68 -7.30 -0.54
C HIS A 127 9.03 -6.57 -0.73
N TRP A 128 9.24 -5.45 -0.04
CA TRP A 128 10.50 -4.71 0.00
C TRP A 128 11.45 -5.18 1.11
N LEU A 129 10.95 -5.95 2.06
CA LEU A 129 11.65 -6.34 3.27
C LEU A 129 12.31 -7.72 3.13
N ASP A 130 13.26 -7.99 4.02
CA ASP A 130 13.72 -9.35 4.25
C ASP A 130 12.64 -10.10 5.01
N PRO A 131 12.13 -11.21 4.47
CA PRO A 131 10.98 -11.90 5.08
C PRO A 131 11.29 -12.49 6.45
N VAL A 132 12.51 -12.88 6.73
CA VAL A 132 12.91 -13.45 8.03
C VAL A 132 13.06 -12.35 9.06
N LEU A 133 13.85 -11.32 8.75
CA LEU A 133 14.10 -10.22 9.68
C LEU A 133 12.83 -9.46 10.03
N SER A 134 11.99 -9.14 9.03
CA SER A 134 10.76 -8.39 9.25
C SER A 134 9.76 -9.16 10.12
N ILE A 135 9.72 -10.49 10.00
CA ILE A 135 8.85 -11.35 10.80
C ILE A 135 9.36 -11.49 12.23
N ASP A 136 10.66 -11.65 12.43
CA ASP A 136 11.25 -11.71 13.76
C ASP A 136 11.03 -10.39 14.52
N GLU A 137 11.14 -9.25 13.84
CA GLU A 137 10.82 -7.95 14.42
C GLU A 137 9.31 -7.78 14.71
N ALA A 138 8.44 -8.21 13.80
CA ALA A 138 7.00 -8.20 14.06
C ALA A 138 6.64 -9.02 15.30
N ARG A 139 7.19 -10.25 15.42
CA ARG A 139 7.00 -11.10 16.61
C ARG A 139 7.48 -10.43 17.89
N ARG A 140 8.64 -9.77 17.83
CA ARG A 140 9.22 -9.11 18.98
C ARG A 140 8.39 -7.94 19.48
N VAL A 141 7.81 -7.14 18.57
CA VAL A 141 7.03 -5.96 18.93
C VAL A 141 5.56 -6.27 19.22
N LEU A 142 5.04 -7.40 18.76
CA LEU A 142 3.68 -7.82 19.06
C LEU A 142 3.53 -8.26 20.52
N ARG A 143 2.42 -7.85 21.14
CA ARG A 143 1.97 -8.36 22.41
C ARG A 143 1.48 -9.80 22.26
N PRO A 144 1.49 -10.60 23.35
CA PRO A 144 0.81 -11.89 23.33
C PRO A 144 -0.63 -11.76 22.84
N GLY A 145 -1.00 -12.58 21.85
CA GLY A 145 -2.31 -12.52 21.19
C GLY A 145 -2.46 -11.40 20.13
N GLY A 146 -1.40 -10.67 19.83
CA GLY A 146 -1.37 -9.71 18.72
C GLY A 146 -1.35 -10.40 17.36
N ALA A 147 -1.55 -9.63 16.30
CA ALA A 147 -1.62 -10.14 14.93
C ALA A 147 -0.69 -9.39 13.98
N ILE A 148 -0.27 -10.07 12.91
CA ILE A 148 0.39 -9.49 11.76
C ILE A 148 -0.59 -9.46 10.59
N ALA A 149 -0.54 -8.40 9.79
CA ALA A 149 -1.36 -8.32 8.58
C ALA A 149 -0.55 -7.73 7.42
N GLY A 150 -0.77 -8.28 6.23
CA GLY A 150 -0.28 -7.72 4.98
C GLY A 150 -1.45 -7.46 4.04
N CYS A 151 -1.45 -6.32 3.34
CA CYS A 151 -2.44 -6.10 2.30
C CYS A 151 -1.85 -5.46 1.04
N TRP A 152 -2.47 -5.78 -0.08
CA TRP A 152 -2.11 -5.27 -1.41
C TRP A 152 -3.37 -4.92 -2.20
N ASN A 153 -3.36 -3.75 -2.80
CA ASN A 153 -4.46 -3.23 -3.60
C ASN A 153 -4.11 -3.38 -5.08
N PHE A 154 -4.95 -4.08 -5.82
CA PHE A 154 -4.72 -4.44 -7.22
C PHE A 154 -5.89 -4.02 -8.09
N HIS A 155 -5.63 -3.80 -9.37
CA HIS A 155 -6.67 -3.80 -10.39
C HIS A 155 -7.33 -5.19 -10.46
N HIS A 156 -8.62 -5.22 -10.71
CA HIS A 156 -9.36 -6.44 -10.99
C HIS A 156 -9.68 -6.50 -12.48
N ALA A 157 -8.62 -6.63 -13.29
CA ALA A 157 -8.67 -6.46 -14.75
C ALA A 157 -9.65 -7.40 -15.45
N SER A 158 -9.87 -8.61 -14.91
CA SER A 158 -10.85 -9.56 -15.45
C SER A 158 -12.32 -9.07 -15.36
N GLN A 159 -12.59 -8.01 -14.62
CA GLN A 159 -13.93 -7.43 -14.47
C GLN A 159 -14.25 -6.33 -15.50
N ALA A 160 -13.26 -5.89 -16.31
CA ALA A 160 -13.50 -4.86 -17.31
C ALA A 160 -12.53 -4.99 -18.49
N GLU A 161 -13.06 -5.12 -19.70
CA GLU A 161 -12.25 -5.29 -20.92
C GLU A 161 -11.26 -4.14 -21.15
N TRP A 162 -11.70 -2.90 -20.88
CA TRP A 162 -10.82 -1.74 -21.02
C TRP A 162 -9.63 -1.78 -20.08
N LEU A 163 -9.83 -2.30 -18.84
CA LEU A 163 -8.78 -2.42 -17.83
C LEU A 163 -7.81 -3.54 -18.19
N ALA A 164 -8.32 -4.66 -18.68
CA ALA A 164 -7.49 -5.75 -19.22
C ALA A 164 -6.63 -5.27 -20.41
N ALA A 165 -7.21 -4.48 -21.32
CA ALA A 165 -6.47 -3.89 -22.44
C ALA A 165 -5.42 -2.86 -21.96
N TYR A 166 -5.75 -2.06 -20.93
CA TYR A 166 -4.81 -1.13 -20.29
C TYR A 166 -3.60 -1.88 -19.72
N GLU A 167 -3.81 -2.94 -18.95
CA GLU A 167 -2.73 -3.76 -18.37
C GLU A 167 -1.93 -4.51 -19.42
N ALA A 168 -2.56 -5.01 -20.48
CA ALA A 168 -1.86 -5.65 -21.59
C ALA A 168 -0.88 -4.69 -22.27
N ARG A 169 -1.27 -3.41 -22.48
CA ARG A 169 -0.39 -2.39 -23.03
C ARG A 169 0.79 -2.06 -22.10
N LEU A 170 0.58 -2.10 -20.77
CA LEU A 170 1.66 -1.96 -19.80
C LEU A 170 2.64 -3.13 -19.87
N ALA A 171 2.14 -4.35 -19.88
CA ALA A 171 2.95 -5.57 -19.96
C ALA A 171 3.80 -5.61 -21.25
N GLU A 172 3.26 -5.12 -22.37
CA GLU A 172 3.99 -4.99 -23.64
C GLU A 172 5.12 -3.96 -23.55
N ALA A 173 4.85 -2.81 -22.91
CA ALA A 173 5.75 -1.67 -22.90
C ALA A 173 6.81 -1.70 -21.79
N VAL A 174 6.53 -2.41 -20.68
CA VAL A 174 7.34 -2.39 -19.46
C VAL A 174 7.67 -3.82 -19.03
N PRO A 175 8.86 -4.34 -19.36
CA PRO A 175 9.24 -5.72 -19.03
C PRO A 175 9.26 -6.05 -17.53
N THR A 176 9.38 -5.05 -16.68
CA THR A 176 9.36 -5.19 -15.22
C THR A 176 7.96 -5.07 -14.62
N TYR A 177 6.95 -4.82 -15.44
CA TYR A 177 5.56 -4.85 -15.00
C TYR A 177 5.12 -6.30 -14.82
N TRP A 178 4.75 -6.66 -13.60
CA TRP A 178 4.36 -8.02 -13.24
C TRP A 178 2.86 -8.33 -13.49
N GLY A 179 2.11 -7.34 -13.99
CA GLY A 179 0.85 -7.42 -14.70
C GLY A 179 -0.23 -8.38 -14.19
N PRO A 180 -0.98 -8.98 -15.12
CA PRO A 180 -2.12 -9.84 -14.78
C PRO A 180 -1.77 -11.15 -14.05
N ALA A 181 -0.48 -11.48 -13.90
CA ALA A 181 0.00 -12.63 -13.14
C ALA A 181 -0.12 -12.49 -11.60
N VAL A 182 -0.83 -11.47 -11.12
CA VAL A 182 -1.15 -11.30 -9.69
C VAL A 182 -1.83 -12.53 -9.08
N GLU A 183 -2.52 -13.35 -9.87
CA GLU A 183 -3.14 -14.59 -9.41
C GLU A 183 -2.11 -15.70 -9.12
N GLU A 184 -0.92 -15.61 -9.71
CA GLU A 184 0.24 -16.48 -9.45
C GLU A 184 1.12 -15.93 -8.33
N TRP A 185 0.83 -14.71 -7.84
CA TRP A 185 1.58 -14.07 -6.78
C TRP A 185 1.23 -14.72 -5.45
N SER A 186 2.02 -15.71 -5.08
CA SER A 186 1.95 -16.28 -3.74
C SER A 186 2.38 -15.20 -2.75
N VAL A 187 1.54 -14.93 -1.77
CA VAL A 187 1.95 -14.14 -0.62
C VAL A 187 3.26 -14.71 -0.13
N PRO A 188 4.25 -13.85 -0.02
CA PRO A 188 5.50 -14.28 0.53
C PRO A 188 5.26 -14.91 1.90
N PRO A 189 6.24 -15.55 2.49
CA PRO A 189 6.17 -16.48 3.63
C PRO A 189 5.50 -15.99 4.92
N ILE A 190 4.60 -14.99 4.89
CA ILE A 190 3.69 -14.75 6.03
C ILE A 190 3.10 -16.10 6.45
N ALA A 191 2.62 -16.88 5.49
CA ALA A 191 2.07 -18.22 5.71
C ALA A 191 3.06 -19.24 6.27
N SER A 192 4.38 -19.04 6.10
CA SER A 192 5.41 -19.95 6.63
C SER A 192 5.94 -19.53 8.00
N ALA A 193 5.72 -18.29 8.40
CA ALA A 193 6.31 -17.71 9.60
C ALA A 193 5.30 -17.41 10.71
N PHE A 194 4.06 -17.19 10.34
CA PHE A 194 2.93 -17.10 11.26
C PHE A 194 1.88 -18.16 10.86
N GLU A 195 1.17 -18.68 11.83
CA GLU A 195 -0.03 -19.42 11.52
C GLU A 195 -1.03 -18.45 10.88
N VAL A 196 -1.23 -18.57 9.55
CA VAL A 196 -2.17 -17.72 8.83
C VAL A 196 -3.57 -18.09 9.29
N VAL A 197 -4.27 -17.11 9.86
CA VAL A 197 -5.64 -17.29 10.33
C VAL A 197 -6.59 -17.26 9.15
N GLU A 198 -6.42 -16.29 8.24
CA GLU A 198 -7.32 -16.11 7.10
C GLU A 198 -6.68 -15.22 6.02
N GLU A 199 -7.06 -15.51 4.77
CA GLU A 199 -6.79 -14.70 3.59
C GLU A 199 -8.13 -14.24 2.99
N ARG A 200 -8.22 -12.97 2.57
CA ARG A 200 -9.43 -12.42 1.94
C ARG A 200 -9.09 -11.63 0.69
N TRP A 201 -9.90 -11.83 -0.35
CA TRP A 201 -9.97 -10.94 -1.50
C TRP A 201 -11.20 -10.03 -1.33
N ILE A 202 -10.99 -8.73 -1.26
CA ILE A 202 -12.03 -7.72 -1.03
C ILE A 202 -12.19 -6.90 -2.30
N PRO A 203 -13.22 -7.19 -3.13
CA PRO A 203 -13.49 -6.41 -4.33
C PRO A 203 -14.08 -5.05 -3.98
N TRP A 204 -13.70 -4.03 -4.74
CA TRP A 204 -14.27 -2.70 -4.62
C TRP A 204 -14.15 -1.93 -5.94
N THR A 205 -14.72 -0.74 -6.02
CA THR A 205 -14.68 0.09 -7.21
C THR A 205 -14.13 1.47 -6.86
N ARG A 206 -13.10 1.90 -7.61
CA ARG A 206 -12.56 3.24 -7.54
C ARG A 206 -13.17 4.10 -8.64
N LEU A 207 -13.86 5.20 -8.25
CA LEU A 207 -14.24 6.24 -9.19
C LEU A 207 -13.12 7.29 -9.24
N VAL A 208 -12.58 7.55 -10.44
CA VAL A 208 -11.40 8.41 -10.59
C VAL A 208 -11.38 9.08 -11.96
N GLY A 209 -10.93 10.33 -12.03
CA GLY A 209 -10.67 11.00 -13.30
C GLY A 209 -9.47 10.40 -14.03
N ILE A 210 -9.47 10.45 -15.37
CA ILE A 210 -8.39 9.87 -16.21
C ILE A 210 -7.02 10.41 -15.81
N GLU A 211 -6.89 11.71 -15.61
CA GLU A 211 -5.56 12.29 -15.28
C GLU A 211 -5.06 11.83 -13.92
N HIS A 212 -5.95 11.66 -12.95
CA HIS A 212 -5.63 11.12 -11.63
C HIS A 212 -5.23 9.63 -11.68
N PHE A 213 -5.91 8.85 -12.53
CA PHE A 213 -5.55 7.46 -12.80
C PHE A 213 -4.17 7.34 -13.47
N LEU A 214 -3.83 8.27 -14.36
CA LEU A 214 -2.52 8.32 -15.00
C LEU A 214 -1.43 8.86 -14.06
N LEU A 215 -1.77 9.68 -13.08
CA LEU A 215 -0.87 10.07 -12.00
C LEU A 215 -0.48 8.87 -11.13
N ASP A 216 -1.45 8.01 -10.81
CA ASP A 216 -1.18 6.74 -10.14
C ASP A 216 -0.19 5.88 -10.96
N LEU A 217 -0.42 5.72 -12.27
CA LEU A 217 0.51 5.02 -13.15
C LEU A 217 1.94 5.55 -13.02
N ARG A 218 2.13 6.88 -13.06
CA ARG A 218 3.45 7.52 -12.95
C ARG A 218 4.14 7.26 -11.61
N SER A 219 3.39 7.00 -10.55
CA SER A 219 3.90 6.78 -9.20
C SER A 219 4.48 5.38 -8.97
N HIS A 220 4.32 4.47 -9.93
CA HIS A 220 4.80 3.09 -9.78
C HIS A 220 6.32 2.95 -10.03
N SER A 221 6.96 2.08 -9.26
CA SER A 221 8.41 1.82 -9.34
C SER A 221 8.86 1.36 -10.72
N TYR A 222 8.05 0.58 -11.44
CA TYR A 222 8.35 0.13 -12.80
C TYR A 222 8.33 1.30 -13.82
N MET A 223 7.55 2.35 -13.58
CA MET A 223 7.59 3.57 -14.38
C MET A 223 8.85 4.38 -14.11
N ALA A 224 9.29 4.44 -12.85
CA ALA A 224 10.53 5.12 -12.46
C ALA A 224 11.80 4.44 -13.04
N ALA A 225 11.70 3.19 -13.46
CA ALA A 225 12.79 2.46 -14.12
C ALA A 225 12.91 2.81 -15.63
N LEU A 226 11.95 3.50 -16.22
CA LEU A 226 11.97 3.96 -17.60
C LEU A 226 12.71 5.31 -17.74
N SER A 227 13.17 5.62 -18.96
CA SER A 227 13.54 7.00 -19.25
C SER A 227 12.31 7.90 -19.21
N LYS A 228 12.52 9.20 -18.94
CA LYS A 228 11.41 10.17 -18.88
C LYS A 228 10.58 10.16 -20.16
N GLU A 229 11.25 10.16 -21.30
CA GLU A 229 10.63 10.18 -22.64
C GLU A 229 9.73 8.93 -22.83
N ARG A 230 10.24 7.76 -22.44
CA ARG A 230 9.51 6.50 -22.57
C ARG A 230 8.30 6.43 -21.63
N ALA A 231 8.45 6.93 -20.41
CA ALA A 231 7.35 7.03 -19.46
C ALA A 231 6.27 8.00 -19.97
N ASP A 232 6.66 9.15 -20.52
CA ASP A 232 5.73 10.14 -21.08
C ASP A 232 4.96 9.57 -22.29
N GLU A 233 5.66 8.92 -23.24
CA GLU A 233 5.03 8.25 -24.40
C GLU A 233 3.98 7.22 -23.96
N LEU A 234 4.31 6.41 -22.95
CA LEU A 234 3.40 5.37 -22.45
C LEU A 234 2.16 5.99 -21.82
N VAL A 235 2.33 7.01 -20.98
CA VAL A 235 1.21 7.73 -20.35
C VAL A 235 0.33 8.41 -21.39
N ASP A 236 0.92 9.03 -22.41
CA ASP A 236 0.17 9.70 -23.48
C ASP A 236 -0.62 8.68 -24.33
N ARG A 237 -0.03 7.52 -24.66
CA ARG A 237 -0.74 6.43 -25.31
C ARG A 237 -1.94 5.96 -24.48
N GLN A 238 -1.75 5.72 -23.19
CA GLN A 238 -2.85 5.32 -22.29
C GLN A 238 -3.93 6.40 -22.21
N ARG A 239 -3.54 7.68 -22.15
CA ARG A 239 -4.49 8.82 -22.13
C ARG A 239 -5.39 8.85 -23.35
N VAL A 240 -4.84 8.64 -24.55
CA VAL A 240 -5.61 8.62 -25.80
C VAL A 240 -6.64 7.50 -25.77
N GLU A 241 -6.24 6.29 -25.40
CA GLU A 241 -7.12 5.13 -25.34
C GLU A 241 -8.24 5.31 -24.28
N LEU A 242 -7.88 5.81 -23.09
CA LEU A 242 -8.85 6.03 -22.01
C LEU A 242 -9.85 7.12 -22.37
N ARG A 243 -9.42 8.23 -22.99
CA ARG A 243 -10.33 9.28 -23.43
C ARG A 243 -11.26 8.83 -24.56
N ALA A 244 -10.81 7.95 -25.43
CA ALA A 244 -11.66 7.36 -26.46
C ALA A 244 -12.73 6.44 -25.85
N ALA A 245 -12.37 5.65 -24.82
CA ALA A 245 -13.29 4.74 -24.15
C ALA A 245 -14.22 5.45 -23.14
N PHE A 246 -13.77 6.56 -22.56
CA PHE A 246 -14.48 7.32 -21.51
C PHE A 246 -14.51 8.83 -21.83
N PRO A 247 -15.39 9.27 -22.75
CA PRO A 247 -15.47 10.69 -23.15
C PRO A 247 -15.78 11.64 -21.99
N GLU A 248 -16.50 11.17 -20.97
CA GLU A 248 -16.84 11.93 -19.75
C GLU A 248 -15.63 12.15 -18.82
N GLY A 249 -14.50 11.49 -19.11
CA GLY A 249 -13.25 11.66 -18.36
C GLY A 249 -13.22 11.00 -16.97
N VAL A 250 -14.23 10.19 -16.61
CA VAL A 250 -14.32 9.48 -15.32
C VAL A 250 -14.28 7.97 -15.55
N LEU A 251 -13.46 7.29 -14.79
CA LEU A 251 -13.28 5.84 -14.82
C LEU A 251 -13.95 5.21 -13.61
N SER A 252 -14.67 4.11 -13.86
CA SER A 252 -15.08 3.17 -12.82
C SER A 252 -14.09 2.00 -12.87
N VAL A 253 -13.09 2.02 -11.99
CA VAL A 253 -11.98 1.06 -11.99
C VAL A 253 -12.31 -0.09 -11.04
N PRO A 254 -12.53 -1.31 -11.55
CA PRO A 254 -12.63 -2.50 -10.69
C PRO A 254 -11.30 -2.75 -9.99
N MET A 255 -11.36 -2.83 -8.66
CA MET A 255 -10.22 -3.06 -7.77
C MET A 255 -10.47 -4.28 -6.90
N ARG A 256 -9.40 -4.84 -6.34
CA ARG A 256 -9.47 -5.84 -5.27
C ARG A 256 -8.31 -5.68 -4.31
N VAL A 257 -8.57 -5.79 -3.03
CA VAL A 257 -7.52 -5.86 -2.01
C VAL A 257 -7.34 -7.32 -1.59
N TYR A 258 -6.11 -7.78 -1.65
CA TYR A 258 -5.71 -9.00 -0.99
C TYR A 258 -5.28 -8.65 0.44
N LEU A 259 -5.88 -9.30 1.43
CA LEU A 259 -5.58 -9.18 2.85
C LEU A 259 -5.21 -10.54 3.40
N ALA A 260 -4.05 -10.65 4.04
CA ALA A 260 -3.63 -11.82 4.78
C ALA A 260 -3.36 -11.45 6.24
N VAL A 261 -3.87 -12.23 7.17
CA VAL A 261 -3.70 -12.01 8.60
C VAL A 261 -3.18 -13.29 9.25
N GLY A 262 -2.17 -13.15 10.13
CA GLY A 262 -1.57 -14.24 10.89
C GLY A 262 -1.39 -13.90 12.38
N ARG A 263 -1.12 -14.93 13.17
CA ARG A 263 -0.84 -14.85 14.62
C ARG A 263 0.40 -15.63 14.99
#